data_9c2f5d374dfed24b6dfe914ecb675766
#
_entry.id   9c2f5d374dfed24b6dfe914ecb675766
#
_cell.length_a   1.000
_cell.length_b   1.000
_cell.length_c   1.000
_cell.angle_alpha   90.00
_cell.angle_beta   90.00
_cell.angle_gamma   90.00
#
_symmetry.space_group_name_H-M   'P 1'
#
loop_
_entity.id
_entity.type
_entity.pdbx_description
1 polymer ?
#
loop_
_entity_poly.entity_id
_entity_poly.type
_entity_poly.pdbx_seq_one_letter_code
_entity_poly.pdbx_strand_id
1 'polypeptide(L)'
;MKDFLTIVILGLLILNNYYPVLANNMTCKDDKNNKIITIFYDQNKVEALGKTFTNVLVFGNGISAEYSTWKSLFLGFGKVLDESWKINLEFSKPKSASIIKFKNKNGKSEQLSESLYLCQN
;
A
#
# COMPACT_ATOMS: atom_id res chain seq x y z
N MET A 1 28.68 29.25 -2.03
CA MET A 1 28.46 29.08 -1.85
C MET A 1 28.43 28.46 -1.32
N LYS A 2 28.43 28.23 -1.13
CA LYS A 2 28.18 27.54 -0.59
C LYS A 2 27.12 27.32 -0.54
N ASP A 3 26.67 27.80 -0.62
CA ASP A 3 25.57 27.56 -0.50
C ASP A 3 25.01 27.19 -1.54
N PHE A 4 25.48 27.31 -2.34
CA PHE A 4 25.00 26.78 -3.25
C PHE A 4 25.14 25.58 -3.32
N LEU A 5 26.02 25.25 -2.85
CA LEU A 5 26.15 24.08 -2.72
C LEU A 5 25.16 23.62 -2.05
N THR A 6 24.96 24.20 -1.28
CA THR A 6 24.05 23.85 -0.54
C THR A 6 22.95 23.84 -1.35
N ILE A 7 22.87 24.63 -2.04
CA ILE A 7 21.83 24.65 -2.80
C ILE A 7 21.81 23.64 -3.65
N VAL A 8 22.75 23.36 -4.07
CA VAL A 8 22.71 22.39 -4.84
C VAL A 8 22.42 21.32 -4.21
N ILE A 9 22.89 21.32 -3.28
CA ILE A 9 22.58 20.34 -2.58
C ILE A 9 21.31 20.42 -2.39
N LEU A 10 20.95 21.42 -2.18
CA LEU A 10 19.75 21.53 -2.00
C LEU A 10 19.08 21.32 -3.13
N GLY A 11 19.57 21.73 -4.02
CA GLY A 11 18.88 21.54 -5.11
C GLY A 11 18.79 20.17 -5.24
N LEU A 12 19.66 19.58 -4.99
CA LEU A 12 19.60 18.34 -5.12
C LEU A 12 18.78 17.85 -4.29
N LEU A 13 18.74 18.33 -3.36
CA LEU A 13 17.95 17.89 -2.52
C LEU A 13 16.73 18.11 -2.94
N ILE A 14 16.53 19.06 -3.40
CA ILE A 14 15.35 19.36 -3.79
C ILE A 14 14.93 18.46 -4.69
N LEU A 15 15.66 18.16 -5.42
CA LEU A 15 15.25 17.39 -6.27
C LEU A 15 14.84 16.32 -5.72
N ASN A 16 15.30 16.09 -4.89
CA ASN A 16 14.91 15.05 -4.34
C ASN A 16 13.74 15.13 -3.84
N ASN A 17 13.27 16.04 -3.82
CA ASN A 17 12.19 16.14 -3.30
C ASN A 17 11.17 15.60 -3.95
N TYR A 18 11.27 15.15 -4.83
CA TYR A 18 10.25 14.59 -5.35
C TYR A 18 10.32 13.29 -5.42
N TYR A 19 11.04 12.87 -4.88
CA TYR A 19 10.99 11.63 -4.82
C TYR A 19 10.76 11.21 -3.89
N PRO A 20 10.46 11.02 -3.73
CA PRO A 20 10.02 10.56 -3.02
C PRO A 20 9.61 10.47 -2.31
N VAL A 21 9.72 10.75 -2.51
CA VAL A 21 9.35 10.88 -1.93
C VAL A 21 9.04 10.40 -1.22
N LEU A 22 9.46 10.28 -0.80
CA LEU A 22 9.46 9.80 -0.08
C LEU A 22 8.55 9.18 0.53
N ALA A 23 8.32 8.37 0.25
CA ALA A 23 7.32 7.61 0.88
C ALA A 23 7.74 7.26 2.27
N ASN A 24 6.79 7.20 3.16
CA ASN A 24 7.04 6.67 4.48
C ASN A 24 7.07 5.15 4.37
N ASN A 25 7.65 4.50 5.34
CA ASN A 25 7.64 3.05 5.33
C ASN A 25 7.54 2.50 6.75
N MET A 26 7.12 1.28 6.85
CA MET A 26 7.08 0.58 8.12
C MET A 26 7.37 -0.89 7.86
N THR A 27 8.00 -1.52 8.82
CA THR A 27 8.31 -2.94 8.77
C THR A 27 7.29 -3.67 9.61
N CYS A 28 6.70 -4.69 9.05
CA CYS A 28 5.62 -5.40 9.71
C CYS A 28 5.90 -6.89 9.75
N LYS A 29 5.46 -7.53 10.81
CA LYS A 29 5.69 -8.94 11.00
C LYS A 29 4.35 -9.65 11.13
N ASP A 30 4.20 -10.72 10.36
CA ASP A 30 2.98 -11.51 10.40
C ASP A 30 2.86 -12.19 11.74
N ASP A 31 1.69 -12.06 12.34
CA ASP A 31 1.43 -12.59 13.65
C ASP A 31 1.50 -14.13 13.69
N LYS A 32 1.24 -14.78 12.59
CA LYS A 32 1.17 -16.23 12.59
C LYS A 32 2.42 -16.94 12.15
N ASN A 33 3.07 -16.46 11.12
CA ASN A 33 4.20 -17.17 10.57
C ASN A 33 5.51 -16.40 10.62
N ASN A 34 5.54 -15.30 11.33
CA ASN A 34 6.74 -14.49 11.50
C ASN A 34 7.33 -13.94 10.21
N LYS A 35 6.55 -13.90 9.17
CA LYS A 35 7.02 -13.35 7.91
C LYS A 35 7.10 -11.84 8.04
N ILE A 36 8.19 -11.26 7.54
CA ILE A 36 8.41 -9.83 7.63
C ILE A 36 8.19 -9.19 6.27
N ILE A 37 7.46 -8.11 6.25
CA ILE A 37 7.24 -7.35 5.02
C ILE A 37 7.51 -5.88 5.30
N THR A 38 7.83 -5.15 4.25
CA THR A 38 7.97 -3.70 4.36
C THR A 38 6.85 -3.07 3.55
N ILE A 39 6.20 -2.11 4.15
CA ILE A 39 5.10 -1.39 3.51
C ILE A 39 5.53 0.04 3.30
N PHE A 40 5.39 0.51 2.06
CA PHE A 40 5.68 1.90 1.72
C PHE A 40 4.35 2.60 1.44
N TYR A 41 4.17 3.79 1.94
CA TYR A 41 2.89 4.48 1.76
C TYR A 41 3.06 5.99 1.66
N ASP A 42 2.16 6.62 0.94
CA ASP A 42 2.06 8.05 0.90
C ASP A 42 0.58 8.39 0.70
N GLN A 43 0.28 9.61 0.31
CA GLN A 43 -1.11 10.02 0.18
C GLN A 43 -1.81 9.42 -1.03
N ASN A 44 -1.05 8.87 -1.95
CA ASN A 44 -1.62 8.42 -3.22
C ASN A 44 -1.60 6.92 -3.40
N LYS A 45 -0.76 6.23 -2.68
CA LYS A 45 -0.64 4.79 -2.88
C LYS A 45 0.01 4.11 -1.69
N VAL A 46 -0.16 2.81 -1.63
CA VAL A 46 0.50 1.97 -0.63
C VAL A 46 1.12 0.81 -1.41
N GLU A 47 2.37 0.51 -1.14
CA GLU A 47 3.06 -0.59 -1.81
C GLU A 47 3.41 -1.67 -0.80
N ALA A 48 2.96 -2.87 -1.05
CA ALA A 48 3.21 -4.00 -0.18
C ALA A 48 3.04 -5.28 -0.97
N LEU A 49 3.82 -6.28 -0.63
CA LEU A 49 3.71 -7.60 -1.25
C LEU A 49 3.81 -7.57 -2.78
N GLY A 50 4.63 -6.68 -3.29
CA GLY A 50 4.80 -6.56 -4.73
C GLY A 50 3.61 -5.96 -5.45
N LYS A 51 2.67 -5.36 -4.73
CA LYS A 51 1.48 -4.76 -5.32
C LYS A 51 1.41 -3.28 -4.98
N THR A 52 0.83 -2.51 -5.87
CA THR A 52 0.59 -1.10 -5.63
C THR A 52 -0.90 -0.93 -5.38
N PHE A 53 -1.24 -0.55 -4.15
CA PHE A 53 -2.62 -0.31 -3.76
C PHE A 53 -2.93 1.15 -4.00
N THR A 54 -4.11 1.43 -4.53
CA THR A 54 -4.54 2.78 -4.85
C THR A 54 -5.86 3.09 -4.15
N ASN A 55 -6.52 4.17 -4.56
CA ASN A 55 -7.76 4.62 -3.94
C ASN A 55 -7.55 4.80 -2.44
N VAL A 56 -6.50 5.53 -2.10
CA VAL A 56 -6.13 5.72 -0.72
C VAL A 56 -7.13 6.60 0.00
N LEU A 57 -7.61 6.12 1.13
CA LEU A 57 -8.48 6.88 2.02
C LEU A 57 -7.76 7.05 3.34
N VAL A 58 -7.66 8.29 3.79
CA VAL A 58 -7.03 8.59 5.06
C VAL A 58 -8.13 8.87 6.07
N PHE A 59 -8.09 8.21 7.19
CA PHE A 59 -9.11 8.42 8.21
C PHE A 59 -8.51 8.24 9.58
N GLY A 60 -8.83 9.15 10.48
CA GLY A 60 -8.32 9.08 11.84
C GLY A 60 -6.81 8.84 11.83
N ASN A 61 -6.38 7.76 12.42
CA ASN A 61 -4.98 7.42 12.50
C ASN A 61 -4.62 6.30 11.53
N GLY A 62 -5.30 6.20 10.42
CA GLY A 62 -5.07 5.10 9.51
C GLY A 62 -5.23 5.45 8.07
N ILE A 63 -4.86 4.49 7.22
CA ILE A 63 -4.96 4.60 5.79
C ILE A 63 -5.53 3.29 5.27
N SER A 64 -6.41 3.40 4.28
CA SER A 64 -6.96 2.23 3.61
C SER A 64 -6.70 2.37 2.13
N ALA A 65 -6.40 1.28 1.46
CA ALA A 65 -6.16 1.29 0.01
C ALA A 65 -6.53 -0.06 -0.59
N GLU A 66 -6.64 -0.10 -1.90
CA GLU A 66 -7.12 -1.29 -2.60
C GLU A 66 -6.25 -1.64 -3.79
N TYR A 67 -6.21 -2.92 -4.10
CA TYR A 67 -5.56 -3.42 -5.30
C TYR A 67 -6.50 -4.45 -5.92
N SER A 68 -6.72 -4.38 -7.22
CA SER A 68 -7.65 -5.27 -7.88
C SER A 68 -7.06 -5.85 -9.14
N THR A 69 -7.48 -7.06 -9.48
CA THR A 69 -7.16 -7.68 -10.75
C THR A 69 -8.45 -7.87 -11.51
N TRP A 70 -8.34 -7.90 -12.81
CA TRP A 70 -9.48 -8.01 -13.68
C TRP A 70 -9.25 -9.11 -14.69
N LYS A 71 -10.27 -9.76 -15.13
CA LYS A 71 -10.13 -10.73 -16.20
C LYS A 71 -11.08 -10.37 -17.33
N SER A 72 -10.63 -10.71 -18.54
CA SER A 72 -11.40 -10.40 -19.72
C SER A 72 -12.62 -11.30 -19.82
N LEU A 73 -13.70 -10.74 -20.32
CA LEU A 73 -14.86 -11.55 -20.61
C LEU A 73 -14.62 -12.31 -21.90
N PHE A 74 -15.47 -13.27 -22.15
CA PHE A 74 -15.41 -14.07 -23.34
C PHE A 74 -15.36 -13.17 -24.57
N LEU A 75 -14.47 -13.47 -25.48
CA LEU A 75 -14.28 -12.71 -26.71
C LEU A 75 -13.84 -11.26 -26.47
N GLY A 76 -13.36 -10.97 -25.29
CA GLY A 76 -12.80 -9.64 -25.03
C GLY A 76 -13.80 -8.52 -24.92
N PHE A 77 -15.05 -8.82 -24.68
CA PHE A 77 -16.07 -7.80 -24.56
C PHE A 77 -16.16 -7.26 -23.14
N GLY A 78 -15.10 -6.63 -22.68
CA GLY A 78 -15.12 -6.02 -21.37
C GLY A 78 -14.35 -6.82 -20.36
N LYS A 79 -14.39 -6.38 -19.12
CA LYS A 79 -13.65 -6.98 -18.04
C LYS A 79 -14.52 -7.06 -16.80
N VAL A 80 -14.25 -8.05 -15.97
CA VAL A 80 -14.93 -8.16 -14.69
C VAL A 80 -13.88 -8.27 -13.61
N LEU A 81 -14.24 -7.82 -12.43
CA LEU A 81 -13.35 -7.90 -11.28
C LEU A 81 -13.10 -9.36 -10.95
N ASP A 82 -11.86 -9.71 -10.75
CA ASP A 82 -11.48 -11.08 -10.41
C ASP A 82 -11.15 -11.19 -8.92
N GLU A 83 -10.08 -10.56 -8.52
CA GLU A 83 -9.65 -10.58 -7.12
C GLU A 83 -9.38 -9.18 -6.65
N SER A 84 -9.50 -8.95 -5.38
CA SER A 84 -9.12 -7.66 -4.82
C SER A 84 -8.49 -7.87 -3.46
N TRP A 85 -7.63 -6.94 -3.10
CA TRP A 85 -6.99 -6.93 -1.79
C TRP A 85 -7.24 -5.57 -1.20
N LYS A 86 -7.48 -5.54 0.09
CA LYS A 86 -7.63 -4.30 0.81
C LYS A 86 -6.59 -4.29 1.90
N ILE A 87 -5.88 -3.17 2.01
CA ILE A 87 -4.90 -3.02 3.06
C ILE A 87 -5.35 -1.89 3.97
N ASN A 88 -5.27 -2.11 5.26
CA ASN A 88 -5.59 -1.10 6.25
C ASN A 88 -4.39 -0.93 7.13
N LEU A 89 -3.91 0.30 7.25
CA LEU A 89 -2.79 0.62 8.10
C LEU A 89 -3.30 1.42 9.29
N GLU A 90 -2.88 1.02 10.47
CA GLU A 90 -3.25 1.71 11.68
C GLU A 90 -1.98 2.26 12.31
N PHE A 91 -1.92 3.55 12.53
CA PHE A 91 -0.71 4.19 13.02
C PHE A 91 -0.70 4.46 14.52
N SER A 92 -1.82 4.29 15.19
CA SER A 92 -1.82 4.41 16.63
C SER A 92 -1.22 3.16 17.23
N LYS A 93 -0.67 3.29 18.42
CA LYS A 93 0.05 2.17 19.03
C LYS A 93 -0.90 1.14 19.58
N PRO A 94 -0.64 -0.11 19.32
CA PRO A 94 0.48 -0.64 18.52
C PRO A 94 0.16 -0.50 17.04
N LYS A 95 1.16 -0.14 16.24
CA LYS A 95 0.93 0.01 14.82
C LYS A 95 0.68 -1.35 14.20
N SER A 96 -0.23 -1.39 13.28
CA SER A 96 -0.59 -2.65 12.66
C SER A 96 -1.02 -2.46 11.22
N ALA A 97 -1.06 -3.55 10.48
CA ALA A 97 -1.55 -3.56 9.12
C ALA A 97 -2.37 -4.82 8.95
N SER A 98 -3.46 -4.73 8.21
CA SER A 98 -4.20 -5.91 7.85
C SER A 98 -4.36 -5.93 6.34
N ILE A 99 -4.28 -7.11 5.76
CA ILE A 99 -4.44 -7.28 4.33
C ILE A 99 -5.48 -8.37 4.14
N ILE A 100 -6.55 -8.01 3.43
CA ILE A 100 -7.66 -8.91 3.24
C ILE A 100 -7.80 -9.18 1.76
N LYS A 101 -7.90 -10.43 1.39
CA LYS A 101 -8.07 -10.82 -0.01
C LYS A 101 -9.49 -11.26 -0.26
N PHE A 102 -10.04 -10.79 -1.36
CA PHE A 102 -11.40 -11.14 -1.77
C PHE A 102 -11.36 -11.74 -3.16
N LYS A 103 -12.29 -12.61 -3.43
CA LYS A 103 -12.50 -13.17 -4.76
C LYS A 103 -13.91 -12.81 -5.20
N ASN A 104 -14.05 -12.37 -6.44
CA ASN A 104 -15.36 -12.07 -6.97
C ASN A 104 -15.95 -13.33 -7.59
N LYS A 105 -17.09 -13.74 -7.10
CA LYS A 105 -17.80 -14.91 -7.64
C LYS A 105 -19.21 -14.48 -7.96
N ASN A 106 -19.55 -14.55 -9.23
CA ASN A 106 -20.91 -14.22 -9.68
C ASN A 106 -21.40 -12.87 -9.18
N GLY A 107 -20.51 -11.89 -9.23
CA GLY A 107 -20.89 -10.54 -8.82
C GLY A 107 -20.84 -10.28 -7.33
N LYS A 108 -20.43 -11.25 -6.54
CA LYS A 108 -20.33 -11.06 -5.11
C LYS A 108 -18.89 -11.24 -4.67
N SER A 109 -18.44 -10.42 -3.74
CA SER A 109 -17.11 -10.54 -3.17
C SER A 109 -17.14 -11.52 -2.02
N GLU A 110 -16.21 -12.45 -2.04
CA GLU A 110 -16.10 -13.44 -0.98
C GLU A 110 -14.72 -13.30 -0.37
N GLN A 111 -14.66 -13.14 0.93
CA GLN A 111 -13.37 -13.00 1.61
C GLN A 111 -12.66 -14.36 1.62
N LEU A 112 -11.43 -14.38 1.13
CA LEU A 112 -10.64 -15.59 1.10
C LEU A 112 -9.69 -15.70 2.26
N SER A 113 -9.08 -14.58 2.65
CA SER A 113 -8.08 -14.63 3.71
C SER A 113 -7.91 -13.26 4.31
N GLU A 114 -7.33 -13.24 5.48
CA GLU A 114 -6.99 -12.02 6.16
C GLU A 114 -5.67 -12.25 6.86
N SER A 115 -4.72 -11.35 6.69
CA SER A 115 -3.43 -11.44 7.38
C SER A 115 -3.27 -10.21 8.24
N LEU A 116 -2.86 -10.42 9.46
CA LEU A 116 -2.65 -9.33 10.39
C LEU A 116 -1.17 -9.23 10.72
N TYR A 117 -0.66 -8.02 10.67
CA TYR A 117 0.75 -7.76 10.91
C TYR A 117 0.89 -6.73 12.03
N LEU A 118 1.90 -6.92 12.85
CA LEU A 118 2.28 -5.92 13.83
C LEU A 118 3.49 -5.18 13.27
N CYS A 119 3.45 -3.89 13.34
CA CYS A 119 4.40 -3.04 12.63
C CYS A 119 5.23 -2.16 13.55
N GLN A 120 6.37 -1.73 13.02
CA GLN A 120 7.19 -0.74 13.68
C GLN A 120 7.86 0.07 12.61
N ASN A 121 8.32 1.23 12.97
CA ASN A 121 8.96 2.10 12.01
C ASN A 121 10.42 1.78 11.89
#